data_ac9d68aae0eb60e3d2831428e696e3df
#
_entry.id   ac9d68aae0eb60e3d2831428e696e3df
#
_cell.length_a   1.000
_cell.length_b   1.000
_cell.length_c   1.000
_cell.angle_alpha   90.00
_cell.angle_beta   90.00
_cell.angle_gamma   90.00
#
_symmetry.space_group_name_H-M   'P 1'
#
loop_
_entity.id
_entity.type
_entity.pdbx_description
1 polymer ?
#
loop_
_entity_poly.entity_id
_entity_poly.type
_entity_poly.pdbx_seq_one_letter_code
_entity_poly.pdbx_strand_id
1 'polypeptide(L)'
;SRLLGRNAAYIQQYIKRGSPKQLPERERSILARYYGVVPQLLGAPDEDSSAKRGGLKLVPKLAVGASAGAGALAEGEALAGKVGFDEAWLRKLGVEPRNVSLIRVEGDSMQPVLNDGDDIMVDKGAALKPLRDGVHVIRIDGGLMVKRLARAPGGRLSILSDNPAYPSWPDRDPAGVQVVGRVVWVGRRL
;
A
#
# COMPACT_ATOMS: atom_id res chain seq x y z
N SER A 1 22.96 21.31 32.03
CA SER A 1 24.01 20.30 32.29
C SER A 1 23.78 19.54 33.59
N ARG A 2 23.41 20.22 34.73
CA ARG A 2 23.14 19.54 36.01
C ARG A 2 22.02 18.51 35.90
N LEU A 3 20.94 18.84 35.20
CA LEU A 3 19.79 17.93 34.96
C LEU A 3 20.21 16.60 34.28
N LEU A 4 21.26 16.62 33.48
CA LEU A 4 21.79 15.49 32.73
C LEU A 4 22.91 14.73 33.45
N GLY A 5 23.31 15.21 34.67
CA GLY A 5 24.49 14.68 35.37
C GLY A 5 25.80 14.95 34.62
N ARG A 6 25.83 15.95 33.73
CA ARG A 6 26.99 16.32 32.91
C ARG A 6 27.66 17.60 33.43
N ASN A 7 28.89 17.81 33.02
CA ASN A 7 29.64 19.00 33.34
C ASN A 7 28.94 20.29 32.86
N ALA A 8 29.16 21.44 33.53
CA ALA A 8 28.47 22.71 33.27
C ALA A 8 28.56 23.18 31.79
N ALA A 9 29.67 22.93 31.14
CA ALA A 9 29.92 23.34 29.76
C ALA A 9 29.31 22.44 28.69
N TYR A 10 28.78 21.25 29.04
CA TYR A 10 28.35 20.21 28.09
C TYR A 10 27.28 20.72 27.10
N ILE A 11 26.21 21.32 27.60
CA ILE A 11 25.14 21.86 26.74
C ILE A 11 25.63 23.09 25.94
N GLN A 12 26.50 23.92 26.51
CA GLN A 12 27.09 25.05 25.77
C GLN A 12 28.01 24.57 24.62
N GLN A 13 28.75 23.49 24.83
CA GLN A 13 29.56 22.88 23.77
C GLN A 13 28.68 22.30 22.65
N TYR A 14 27.58 21.64 23.00
CA TYR A 14 26.62 21.18 22.02
C TYR A 14 26.07 22.34 21.17
N ILE A 15 25.58 23.40 21.83
CA ILE A 15 24.95 24.54 21.14
C ILE A 15 25.98 25.35 20.32
N LYS A 16 27.15 25.67 20.90
CA LYS A 16 28.11 26.56 20.27
C LYS A 16 29.10 25.89 19.32
N ARG A 17 29.42 24.62 19.55
CA ARG A 17 30.46 23.87 18.82
C ARG A 17 29.94 22.65 18.07
N GLY A 18 28.64 22.34 18.22
CA GLY A 18 28.06 21.12 17.63
C GLY A 18 28.69 19.80 18.13
N SER A 19 29.23 19.81 19.36
CA SER A 19 29.87 18.63 19.93
C SER A 19 29.19 18.23 21.27
N PRO A 20 28.68 17.01 21.37
CA PRO A 20 28.63 15.93 20.37
C PRO A 20 27.72 16.31 19.17
N LYS A 21 27.93 15.69 18.01
CA LYS A 21 27.07 15.94 16.82
C LYS A 21 25.58 15.70 17.07
N GLN A 22 25.28 14.78 17.95
CA GLN A 22 23.91 14.48 18.40
C GLN A 22 23.92 14.20 19.91
N LEU A 23 22.91 14.67 20.61
CA LEU A 23 22.71 14.29 22.01
C LEU A 23 22.28 12.82 22.10
N PRO A 24 22.82 12.04 23.07
CA PRO A 24 22.32 10.72 23.35
C PRO A 24 20.81 10.69 23.60
N GLU A 25 20.13 9.63 23.21
CA GLU A 25 18.67 9.49 23.31
C GLU A 25 18.14 9.76 24.72
N ARG A 26 18.81 9.21 25.73
CA ARG A 26 18.45 9.43 27.15
C ARG A 26 18.47 10.92 27.51
N GLU A 27 19.46 11.67 27.03
CA GLU A 27 19.64 13.08 27.32
C GLU A 27 18.61 13.93 26.58
N ARG A 28 18.30 13.59 25.32
CA ARG A 28 17.22 14.23 24.55
C ARG A 28 15.86 14.06 25.24
N SER A 29 15.54 12.83 25.68
CA SER A 29 14.28 12.54 26.37
C SER A 29 14.11 13.33 27.66
N ILE A 30 15.20 13.45 28.45
CA ILE A 30 15.18 14.24 29.69
C ILE A 30 14.96 15.73 29.40
N LEU A 31 15.65 16.28 28.39
CA LEU A 31 15.50 17.68 28.01
C LEU A 31 14.13 17.97 27.38
N ALA A 32 13.65 17.09 26.50
CA ALA A 32 12.33 17.22 25.89
C ALA A 32 11.23 17.27 26.95
N ARG A 33 11.29 16.38 27.93
CA ARG A 33 10.35 16.35 29.06
C ARG A 33 10.45 17.62 29.95
N TYR A 34 11.66 18.08 30.20
CA TYR A 34 11.90 19.25 31.07
C TYR A 34 11.42 20.55 30.42
N TYR A 35 11.65 20.73 29.13
CA TYR A 35 11.27 21.93 28.39
C TYR A 35 9.88 21.84 27.72
N GLY A 36 9.20 20.71 27.80
CA GLY A 36 7.89 20.49 27.17
C GLY A 36 7.93 20.54 25.64
N VAL A 37 9.07 20.17 25.06
CA VAL A 37 9.27 20.16 23.60
C VAL A 37 9.34 18.76 23.05
N VAL A 38 9.03 18.58 21.77
CA VAL A 38 9.16 17.27 21.10
C VAL A 38 10.65 16.92 20.91
N PRO A 39 11.08 15.65 21.07
CA PRO A 39 12.48 15.22 20.96
C PRO A 39 13.14 15.58 19.62
N GLN A 40 12.35 15.72 18.56
CA GLN A 40 12.80 16.12 17.22
C GLN A 40 13.46 17.50 17.21
N LEU A 41 12.95 18.45 18.00
CA LEU A 41 13.57 19.77 18.13
C LEU A 41 14.95 19.74 18.80
N LEU A 42 15.29 18.64 19.45
CA LEU A 42 16.59 18.40 20.08
C LEU A 42 17.49 17.48 19.23
N GLY A 43 17.20 17.38 17.93
CA GLY A 43 17.98 16.56 16.99
C GLY A 43 17.71 15.06 17.11
N ALA A 44 16.53 14.68 17.65
CA ALA A 44 16.07 13.32 17.45
C ALA A 44 15.82 13.09 15.96
N PRO A 45 16.14 11.89 15.43
CA PRO A 45 15.68 11.54 14.10
C PRO A 45 14.17 11.72 14.04
N ASP A 46 13.63 12.31 12.98
CA ASP A 46 12.20 12.25 12.73
C ASP A 46 11.80 10.78 12.71
N GLU A 47 10.65 10.44 13.28
CA GLU A 47 10.11 9.07 13.19
C GLU A 47 9.97 8.65 11.72
N ASP A 48 9.80 9.61 10.81
CA ASP A 48 9.93 9.43 9.36
C ASP A 48 11.36 9.16 8.86
N SER A 49 12.41 9.47 9.61
CA SER A 49 13.79 9.15 9.21
C SER A 49 14.19 7.71 9.57
N SER A 50 13.47 7.02 10.44
CA SER A 50 13.54 5.54 10.57
C SER A 50 13.02 4.85 9.30
N ALA A 51 12.20 5.54 8.50
CA ALA A 51 11.74 5.12 7.17
C ALA A 51 12.86 5.02 6.12
N LYS A 52 14.06 5.54 6.37
CA LYS A 52 15.23 5.31 5.49
C LYS A 52 15.91 3.96 5.69
N ARG A 53 15.51 3.18 6.69
CA ARG A 53 15.85 1.77 6.84
C ARG A 53 14.55 0.98 6.73
N GLY A 54 14.09 0.66 5.52
CA GLY A 54 13.02 -0.31 5.26
C GLY A 54 11.85 -0.26 6.26
N GLY A 55 11.17 0.89 6.39
CA GLY A 55 10.06 1.02 7.33
C GLY A 55 8.83 0.26 6.84
N LEU A 56 8.00 -0.24 7.78
CA LEU A 56 6.70 -0.80 7.44
C LEU A 56 5.79 0.29 6.88
N LYS A 57 5.22 0.04 5.71
CA LYS A 57 4.14 0.84 5.11
C LYS A 57 2.81 0.15 5.36
N LEU A 58 1.87 0.89 5.89
CA LEU A 58 0.52 0.40 6.14
C LEU A 58 -0.29 0.48 4.84
N VAL A 59 -0.65 -0.70 4.31
CA VAL A 59 -1.52 -0.85 3.14
C VAL A 59 -2.96 -1.04 3.63
N PRO A 60 -3.94 -0.25 3.17
CA PRO A 60 -5.32 -0.39 3.57
C PRO A 60 -5.88 -1.73 3.05
N LYS A 61 -6.60 -2.44 3.92
CA LYS A 61 -7.44 -3.58 3.55
C LYS A 61 -8.88 -3.09 3.46
N LEU A 62 -9.48 -3.25 2.30
CA LEU A 62 -10.81 -2.77 1.98
C LEU A 62 -11.81 -3.91 2.05
N ALA A 63 -12.95 -3.67 2.66
CA ALA A 63 -14.10 -4.57 2.56
C ALA A 63 -14.81 -4.27 1.24
N VAL A 64 -14.68 -5.16 0.28
CA VAL A 64 -15.44 -5.13 -0.97
C VAL A 64 -16.65 -6.04 -0.74
N GLY A 65 -17.77 -5.48 -0.27
CA GLY A 65 -19.01 -6.22 -0.14
C GLY A 65 -19.72 -6.33 -1.48
N ALA A 66 -20.42 -7.42 -1.70
CA ALA A 66 -21.27 -7.69 -2.87
C ALA A 66 -22.43 -6.68 -3.09
N SER A 67 -22.48 -5.60 -2.34
CA SER A 67 -23.48 -4.53 -2.40
C SER A 67 -22.94 -3.21 -2.95
N ALA A 68 -21.77 -3.21 -3.57
CA ALA A 68 -21.22 -2.02 -4.16
C ALA A 68 -21.96 -1.68 -5.45
N GLY A 69 -23.11 -1.01 -5.31
CA GLY A 69 -23.77 -0.31 -6.39
C GLY A 69 -22.81 0.64 -7.11
N ALA A 70 -23.19 1.08 -8.30
CA ALA A 70 -22.40 1.96 -9.17
C ALA A 70 -21.79 3.14 -8.37
N GLY A 71 -20.49 3.05 -8.06
CA GLY A 71 -19.77 4.13 -7.37
C GLY A 71 -18.82 3.71 -6.23
N ALA A 72 -18.85 2.49 -5.75
CA ALA A 72 -18.23 2.11 -4.47
C ALA A 72 -16.70 1.97 -4.43
N LEU A 73 -15.96 2.23 -5.48
CA LEU A 73 -14.50 2.45 -5.41
C LEU A 73 -14.10 3.94 -5.45
N ALA A 74 -15.05 4.85 -5.40
CA ALA A 74 -14.78 6.27 -5.45
C ALA A 74 -14.93 6.98 -4.09
N GLU A 75 -15.87 6.59 -3.19
CA GLU A 75 -16.11 7.35 -1.94
C GLU A 75 -16.76 6.55 -0.80
N GLY A 76 -16.58 5.23 -0.69
CA GLY A 76 -17.26 4.46 0.37
C GLY A 76 -16.70 3.07 0.66
N GLU A 77 -15.46 2.78 0.28
CA GLU A 77 -14.84 1.51 0.67
C GLU A 77 -14.66 1.48 2.19
N ALA A 78 -15.42 0.62 2.86
CA ALA A 78 -15.25 0.44 4.29
C ALA A 78 -13.83 -0.10 4.55
N LEU A 79 -13.05 0.66 5.32
CA LEU A 79 -11.72 0.22 5.74
C LEU A 79 -11.88 -0.96 6.70
N ALA A 80 -11.54 -2.16 6.25
CA ALA A 80 -11.57 -3.37 7.08
C ALA A 80 -10.33 -3.49 8.00
N GLY A 81 -9.28 -2.71 7.71
CA GLY A 81 -8.05 -2.72 8.48
C GLY A 81 -6.85 -2.21 7.70
N LYS A 82 -5.65 -2.39 8.26
CA LYS A 82 -4.38 -2.09 7.61
C LYS A 82 -3.40 -3.22 7.85
N VAL A 83 -2.58 -3.54 6.85
CA VAL A 83 -1.53 -4.55 6.94
C VAL A 83 -0.19 -3.89 6.66
N GLY A 84 0.82 -4.17 7.51
CA GLY A 84 2.17 -3.63 7.35
C GLY A 84 2.99 -4.46 6.36
N PHE A 85 3.60 -3.79 5.39
CA PHE A 85 4.54 -4.38 4.43
C PHE A 85 5.87 -3.63 4.48
N ASP A 86 6.96 -4.34 4.29
CA ASP A 86 8.28 -3.73 4.15
C ASP A 86 8.34 -2.87 2.88
N GLU A 87 8.82 -1.64 2.99
CA GLU A 87 8.88 -0.70 1.87
C GLU A 87 9.81 -1.18 0.76
N ALA A 88 10.92 -1.85 1.10
CA ALA A 88 11.85 -2.38 0.11
C ALA A 88 11.20 -3.54 -0.66
N TRP A 89 10.38 -4.33 0.01
CA TRP A 89 9.61 -5.40 -0.62
C TRP A 89 8.56 -4.82 -1.59
N LEU A 90 7.81 -3.79 -1.20
CA LEU A 90 6.85 -3.11 -2.11
C LEU A 90 7.56 -2.53 -3.35
N ARG A 91 8.74 -1.93 -3.16
CA ARG A 91 9.56 -1.45 -4.28
C ARG A 91 10.00 -2.58 -5.23
N LYS A 92 10.35 -3.77 -4.70
CA LYS A 92 10.66 -4.94 -5.52
C LYS A 92 9.47 -5.42 -6.36
N LEU A 93 8.25 -5.28 -5.85
CA LEU A 93 7.03 -5.52 -6.62
C LEU A 93 6.77 -4.44 -7.68
N GLY A 94 7.52 -3.33 -7.66
CA GLY A 94 7.36 -2.23 -8.59
C GLY A 94 6.14 -1.36 -8.33
N VAL A 95 5.65 -1.35 -7.09
CA VAL A 95 4.47 -0.59 -6.68
C VAL A 95 4.80 0.54 -5.72
N GLU A 96 3.99 1.58 -5.74
CA GLU A 96 4.04 2.67 -4.77
C GLU A 96 3.06 2.40 -3.62
N PRO A 97 3.49 2.49 -2.35
CA PRO A 97 2.66 2.18 -1.19
C PRO A 97 1.32 2.92 -1.16
N ARG A 98 1.29 4.18 -1.64
CA ARG A 98 0.07 5.01 -1.69
C ARG A 98 -0.97 4.55 -2.72
N ASN A 99 -0.53 3.77 -3.70
CA ASN A 99 -1.37 3.31 -4.81
C ASN A 99 -1.86 1.87 -4.62
N VAL A 100 -1.50 1.20 -3.53
CA VAL A 100 -1.90 -0.20 -3.31
C VAL A 100 -2.98 -0.32 -2.25
N SER A 101 -3.84 -1.31 -2.44
CA SER A 101 -4.84 -1.73 -1.46
C SER A 101 -4.90 -3.25 -1.42
N LEU A 102 -5.29 -3.82 -0.29
CA LEU A 102 -5.64 -5.22 -0.17
C LEU A 102 -7.15 -5.37 -0.29
N ILE A 103 -7.59 -6.35 -1.05
CA ILE A 103 -8.99 -6.79 -1.09
C ILE A 103 -9.06 -8.30 -0.96
N ARG A 104 -10.17 -8.79 -0.42
CA ARG A 104 -10.44 -10.22 -0.33
C ARG A 104 -11.12 -10.70 -1.60
N VAL A 105 -10.65 -11.82 -2.12
CA VAL A 105 -11.30 -12.52 -3.26
C VAL A 105 -12.57 -13.21 -2.75
N GLU A 106 -13.66 -13.00 -3.45
CA GLU A 106 -14.94 -13.70 -3.25
C GLU A 106 -15.28 -14.52 -4.49
N GLY A 107 -15.61 -15.80 -4.27
CA GLY A 107 -15.92 -16.74 -5.34
C GLY A 107 -14.68 -17.40 -5.95
N ASP A 108 -14.94 -18.25 -6.94
CA ASP A 108 -13.97 -19.20 -7.50
C ASP A 108 -13.71 -19.03 -9.00
N SER A 109 -14.19 -17.93 -9.58
CA SER A 109 -14.06 -17.68 -11.04
C SER A 109 -12.62 -17.54 -11.54
N MET A 110 -11.66 -17.35 -10.63
CA MET A 110 -10.24 -17.22 -10.94
C MET A 110 -9.41 -18.41 -10.45
N GLN A 111 -10.03 -19.50 -10.05
CA GLN A 111 -9.33 -20.75 -9.73
C GLN A 111 -8.65 -21.35 -10.97
N PRO A 112 -7.48 -21.97 -10.80
CA PRO A 112 -6.76 -22.25 -9.54
C PRO A 112 -5.82 -21.10 -9.11
N VAL A 113 -5.74 -20.03 -9.89
CA VAL A 113 -4.77 -18.94 -9.63
C VAL A 113 -5.16 -18.17 -8.36
N LEU A 114 -6.42 -17.79 -8.23
CA LEU A 114 -6.96 -17.17 -7.02
C LEU A 114 -8.11 -18.03 -6.50
N ASN A 115 -8.11 -18.25 -5.18
CA ASN A 115 -9.19 -18.99 -4.49
C ASN A 115 -10.07 -18.01 -3.70
N ASP A 116 -11.27 -18.49 -3.40
CA ASP A 116 -12.13 -17.80 -2.44
C ASP A 116 -11.42 -17.59 -1.11
N GLY A 117 -11.50 -16.38 -0.57
CA GLY A 117 -10.84 -15.99 0.67
C GLY A 117 -9.38 -15.56 0.57
N ASP A 118 -8.74 -15.64 -0.60
CA ASP A 118 -7.42 -15.07 -0.81
C ASP A 118 -7.42 -13.54 -0.58
N ASP A 119 -6.35 -13.02 -0.02
CA ASP A 119 -6.11 -11.57 0.01
C ASP A 119 -5.22 -11.19 -1.20
N ILE A 120 -5.66 -10.28 -2.04
CA ILE A 120 -4.88 -9.80 -3.19
C ILE A 120 -4.47 -8.35 -3.01
N MET A 121 -3.24 -8.03 -3.43
CA MET A 121 -2.75 -6.66 -3.48
C MET A 121 -3.01 -6.10 -4.88
N VAL A 122 -3.70 -4.98 -4.92
CA VAL A 122 -4.12 -4.28 -6.14
C VAL A 122 -3.36 -2.97 -6.26
N ASP A 123 -2.61 -2.82 -7.35
CA ASP A 123 -1.95 -1.55 -7.71
C ASP A 123 -2.91 -0.71 -8.57
N LYS A 124 -3.49 0.32 -7.95
CA LYS A 124 -4.36 1.29 -8.64
C LYS A 124 -3.57 2.22 -9.57
N GLY A 125 -2.29 2.40 -9.33
CA GLY A 125 -1.42 3.18 -10.21
C GLY A 125 -1.21 2.53 -11.59
N ALA A 126 -1.45 1.23 -11.70
CA ALA A 126 -1.41 0.51 -12.97
C ALA A 126 -2.57 0.90 -13.91
N ALA A 127 -3.71 1.35 -13.37
CA ALA A 127 -4.85 1.82 -14.18
C ALA A 127 -4.54 3.10 -14.98
N LEU A 128 -3.54 3.87 -14.54
CA LEU A 128 -3.08 5.09 -15.19
C LEU A 128 -2.02 4.86 -16.27
N LYS A 129 -1.61 3.61 -16.47
CA LYS A 129 -0.55 3.20 -17.42
C LYS A 129 -1.16 2.37 -18.55
N PRO A 130 -0.47 2.23 -19.68
CA PRO A 130 -0.89 1.31 -20.72
C PRO A 130 -1.14 -0.09 -20.15
N LEU A 131 -2.28 -0.68 -20.52
CA LEU A 131 -2.69 -1.99 -20.02
C LEU A 131 -1.59 -3.03 -20.32
N ARG A 132 -1.26 -3.81 -19.29
CA ARG A 132 -0.40 -5.00 -19.39
C ARG A 132 -1.24 -6.22 -19.13
N ASP A 133 -1.00 -7.28 -19.87
CA ASP A 133 -1.68 -8.56 -19.67
C ASP A 133 -1.45 -9.07 -18.23
N GLY A 134 -2.48 -9.67 -17.65
CA GLY A 134 -2.43 -10.19 -16.29
C GLY A 134 -3.77 -10.11 -15.57
N VAL A 135 -3.76 -10.43 -14.27
CA VAL A 135 -4.97 -10.37 -13.45
C VAL A 135 -5.22 -8.93 -12.99
N HIS A 136 -6.46 -8.49 -13.16
CA HIS A 136 -6.90 -7.13 -12.83
C HIS A 136 -8.20 -7.14 -12.05
N VAL A 137 -8.39 -6.12 -11.27
CA VAL A 137 -9.69 -5.72 -10.74
C VAL A 137 -10.30 -4.75 -11.75
N ILE A 138 -11.48 -5.08 -12.22
CA ILE A 138 -12.20 -4.32 -13.25
C ILE A 138 -13.63 -4.04 -12.79
N ARG A 139 -14.23 -3.04 -13.42
CA ARG A 139 -15.66 -2.74 -13.29
C ARG A 139 -16.32 -2.81 -14.66
N ILE A 140 -17.38 -3.58 -14.73
CA ILE A 140 -18.24 -3.71 -15.93
C ILE A 140 -19.71 -3.61 -15.44
N ASP A 141 -20.51 -2.79 -16.08
CA ASP A 141 -21.93 -2.57 -15.76
C ASP A 141 -22.18 -2.31 -14.25
N GLY A 142 -21.25 -1.57 -13.63
CA GLY A 142 -21.29 -1.25 -12.20
C GLY A 142 -20.79 -2.35 -11.26
N GLY A 143 -20.62 -3.58 -11.76
CA GLY A 143 -20.11 -4.71 -10.99
C GLY A 143 -18.59 -4.71 -10.92
N LEU A 144 -18.06 -4.95 -9.71
CA LEU A 144 -16.62 -5.14 -9.49
C LEU A 144 -16.30 -6.63 -9.62
N MET A 145 -15.24 -6.96 -10.35
CA MET A 145 -14.81 -8.35 -10.53
C MET A 145 -13.30 -8.45 -10.74
N VAL A 146 -12.76 -9.62 -10.40
CA VAL A 146 -11.36 -9.97 -10.69
C VAL A 146 -11.35 -10.85 -11.94
N LYS A 147 -10.59 -10.45 -12.96
CA LYS A 147 -10.48 -11.17 -14.24
C LYS A 147 -9.07 -11.06 -14.80
N ARG A 148 -8.73 -11.99 -15.66
CA ARG A 148 -7.51 -11.89 -16.46
C ARG A 148 -7.79 -11.04 -17.70
N LEU A 149 -7.00 -10.00 -17.89
CA LEU A 149 -7.04 -9.17 -19.08
C LEU A 149 -5.89 -9.53 -20.01
N ALA A 150 -6.18 -9.61 -21.30
CA ALA A 150 -5.19 -9.74 -22.35
C ALA A 150 -5.55 -8.83 -23.51
N ARG A 151 -4.53 -8.17 -24.09
CA ARG A 151 -4.71 -7.37 -25.30
C ARG A 151 -4.94 -8.27 -26.50
N ALA A 152 -5.97 -7.99 -27.26
CA ALA A 152 -6.29 -8.67 -28.51
C ALA A 152 -5.93 -7.77 -29.72
N PRO A 153 -5.80 -8.35 -30.92
CA PRO A 153 -5.56 -7.59 -32.15
C PRO A 153 -6.60 -6.49 -32.37
N GLY A 154 -6.23 -5.43 -33.09
CA GLY A 154 -7.14 -4.32 -33.38
C GLY A 154 -7.48 -3.45 -32.20
N GLY A 155 -6.66 -3.47 -31.12
CA GLY A 155 -6.91 -2.66 -29.91
C GLY A 155 -8.04 -3.20 -29.04
N ARG A 156 -8.48 -4.41 -29.27
CA ARG A 156 -9.53 -5.08 -28.49
C ARG A 156 -8.98 -5.66 -27.18
N LEU A 157 -9.88 -6.07 -26.31
CA LEU A 157 -9.57 -6.59 -24.98
C LEU A 157 -10.25 -7.95 -24.78
N SER A 158 -9.47 -8.94 -24.36
CA SER A 158 -10.02 -10.21 -23.88
C SER A 158 -10.11 -10.19 -22.36
N ILE A 159 -11.29 -10.55 -21.84
CA ILE A 159 -11.59 -10.65 -20.40
C ILE A 159 -11.84 -12.12 -20.10
N LEU A 160 -10.96 -12.72 -19.33
CA LEU A 160 -10.93 -14.17 -19.15
C LEU A 160 -11.14 -14.52 -17.68
N SER A 161 -11.90 -15.57 -17.44
CA SER A 161 -11.92 -16.28 -16.17
C SER A 161 -10.87 -17.38 -16.21
N ASP A 162 -10.05 -17.52 -15.16
CA ASP A 162 -9.07 -18.61 -15.08
C ASP A 162 -9.75 -19.96 -14.83
N ASN A 163 -10.94 -19.95 -14.19
CA ASN A 163 -11.79 -21.10 -14.03
C ASN A 163 -12.65 -21.32 -15.30
N PRO A 164 -12.48 -22.42 -16.02
CA PRO A 164 -13.21 -22.69 -17.27
C PRO A 164 -14.72 -22.90 -17.10
N ALA A 165 -15.19 -23.10 -15.86
CA ALA A 165 -16.62 -23.16 -15.57
C ALA A 165 -17.32 -21.80 -15.68
N TYR A 166 -16.55 -20.72 -15.77
CA TYR A 166 -17.06 -19.36 -15.87
C TYR A 166 -16.87 -18.76 -17.26
N PRO A 167 -17.77 -17.87 -17.69
CA PRO A 167 -17.68 -17.26 -19.01
C PRO A 167 -16.43 -16.39 -19.13
N SER A 168 -15.87 -16.38 -20.34
CA SER A 168 -14.85 -15.46 -20.80
C SER A 168 -15.41 -14.63 -21.95
N TRP A 169 -14.96 -13.38 -22.03
CA TRP A 169 -15.42 -12.44 -23.06
C TRP A 169 -14.22 -12.00 -23.92
N PRO A 170 -13.94 -12.74 -25.01
CA PRO A 170 -12.95 -12.30 -25.98
C PRO A 170 -13.49 -11.09 -26.75
N ASP A 171 -12.58 -10.29 -27.30
CA ASP A 171 -12.91 -9.24 -28.26
C ASP A 171 -13.87 -8.13 -27.76
N ARG A 172 -13.65 -7.65 -26.54
CA ARG A 172 -14.40 -6.54 -25.97
C ARG A 172 -13.81 -5.18 -26.34
N ASP A 173 -14.69 -4.18 -26.42
CA ASP A 173 -14.26 -2.79 -26.50
C ASP A 173 -13.68 -2.33 -25.17
N PRO A 174 -12.43 -1.86 -25.12
CA PRO A 174 -11.85 -1.34 -23.88
C PRO A 174 -12.63 -0.19 -23.25
N ALA A 175 -13.38 0.58 -24.04
CA ALA A 175 -14.17 1.72 -23.54
C ALA A 175 -15.30 1.28 -22.58
N GLY A 176 -15.77 0.04 -22.69
CA GLY A 176 -16.78 -0.55 -21.82
C GLY A 176 -16.22 -1.15 -20.53
N VAL A 177 -14.92 -1.05 -20.28
CA VAL A 177 -14.24 -1.73 -19.16
C VAL A 177 -13.43 -0.71 -18.35
N GLN A 178 -13.86 -0.46 -17.13
CA GLN A 178 -13.07 0.36 -16.21
C GLN A 178 -12.05 -0.51 -15.50
N VAL A 179 -10.77 -0.32 -15.79
CA VAL A 179 -9.69 -0.98 -15.02
C VAL A 179 -9.48 -0.22 -13.72
N VAL A 180 -9.66 -0.90 -12.59
CA VAL A 180 -9.48 -0.35 -11.24
C VAL A 180 -8.02 -0.46 -10.81
N GLY A 181 -7.38 -1.59 -11.10
CA GLY A 181 -5.98 -1.83 -10.80
C GLY A 181 -5.52 -3.22 -11.21
N ARG A 182 -4.22 -3.43 -11.14
CA ARG A 182 -3.59 -4.72 -11.43
C ARG A 182 -3.33 -5.49 -10.15
N VAL A 183 -3.61 -6.79 -10.14
CA VAL A 183 -3.21 -7.68 -9.06
C VAL A 183 -1.72 -7.95 -9.17
N VAL A 184 -0.97 -7.67 -8.12
CA VAL A 184 0.50 -7.76 -8.09
C VAL A 184 1.01 -8.79 -7.08
N TRP A 185 0.15 -9.23 -6.17
CA TRP A 185 0.49 -10.23 -5.16
C TRP A 185 -0.77 -10.91 -4.64
N VAL A 186 -0.62 -12.14 -4.17
CA VAL A 186 -1.66 -12.92 -3.49
C VAL A 186 -1.12 -13.47 -2.18
N GLY A 187 -1.94 -13.40 -1.13
CA GLY A 187 -1.71 -14.04 0.16
C GLY A 187 -2.83 -15.02 0.45
N ARG A 188 -2.46 -16.24 0.82
CA ARG A 188 -3.39 -17.33 1.13
C ARG A 188 -3.16 -17.88 2.50
N ARG A 189 -4.23 -18.16 3.23
CA ARG A 189 -4.17 -18.95 4.44
C ARG A 189 -4.27 -20.43 4.06
N LEU A 190 -3.44 -21.24 4.71
CA LEU A 190 -3.45 -22.69 4.59
C LEU A 190 -4.42 -23.28 5.60
#